data_a787796a1efb551b53e56902e5df7987
#
_entry.id   a787796a1efb551b53e56902e5df7987
#
_cell.length_a   1.000
_cell.length_b   1.000
_cell.length_c   1.000
_cell.angle_alpha   90.00
_cell.angle_beta   90.00
_cell.angle_gamma   90.00
#
_symmetry.space_group_name_H-M   'P 1'
#
loop_
_entity.id
_entity.type
_entity.pdbx_description
1 polymer ?
#
loop_
_entity_poly.entity_id
_entity_poly.type
_entity_poly.pdbx_seq_one_letter_code
_entity_poly.pdbx_strand_id
1 'polypeptide(L)'
;MLKEINEQPSKIKGLLEGQLTDSGVQEEIFGPSAPDIFKKVEAVQIVACGTSFHAGTVAKYWLEGLAGLPCSVEVASEFRYRNKVVAPNTLFITISQSGETADTLACLSAAKDSGYLARLGICNVPSSSLARESDLVFLTKAGPEIGVASTKAFTTQLVGLLMLTLILGRHHGLSSAAENTINNSLRALPDSLDSVMLLEDQIIEMAEDFDQKEHALFLGRGIHYPVAMEGALKLKEISYIHAEAYPAGELKHGPLALVDSEMPVVAVAPNDDLLAKLQSNLEEVRARGGKLYVFGHSAAHQELSLIHISE
;
A
#
# COMPACT_ATOMS: atom_id res chain seq x y z
N MET A 1 -6.58 -0.48 -18.23
CA MET A 1 -5.46 -0.14 -17.33
C MET A 1 -5.01 1.31 -17.49
N LEU A 2 -4.47 1.80 -18.64
CA LEU A 2 -4.03 3.21 -18.78
C LEU A 2 -5.10 4.23 -18.38
N LYS A 3 -6.35 4.06 -18.84
CA LYS A 3 -7.47 4.87 -18.40
C LYS A 3 -7.64 4.87 -16.87
N GLU A 4 -7.50 3.72 -16.23
CA GLU A 4 -7.67 3.56 -14.78
C GLU A 4 -6.53 4.18 -14.00
N ILE A 5 -5.31 4.18 -14.55
CA ILE A 5 -4.16 4.92 -14.01
C ILE A 5 -4.48 6.43 -14.02
N ASN A 6 -4.93 6.97 -15.15
CA ASN A 6 -5.27 8.38 -15.29
C ASN A 6 -6.54 8.81 -14.51
N GLU A 7 -7.36 7.85 -14.06
CA GLU A 7 -8.51 8.14 -13.19
C GLU A 7 -8.13 8.35 -11.72
N GLN A 8 -6.92 7.97 -11.28
CA GLN A 8 -6.53 7.99 -9.86
C GLN A 8 -6.71 9.36 -9.20
N PRO A 9 -6.24 10.49 -9.77
CA PRO A 9 -6.40 11.80 -9.13
C PRO A 9 -7.87 12.13 -8.89
N SER A 10 -8.72 11.93 -9.89
CA SER A 10 -10.16 12.21 -9.81
C SER A 10 -10.89 11.30 -8.82
N LYS A 11 -10.49 10.03 -8.71
CA LYS A 11 -11.09 9.08 -7.76
C LYS A 11 -10.70 9.39 -6.32
N ILE A 12 -9.46 9.78 -6.07
CA ILE A 12 -9.02 10.20 -4.74
C ILE A 12 -9.71 11.51 -4.35
N LYS A 13 -9.80 12.48 -5.26
CA LYS A 13 -10.54 13.72 -5.01
C LYS A 13 -11.98 13.43 -4.60
N GLY A 14 -12.70 12.62 -5.39
CA GLY A 14 -14.09 12.23 -5.08
C GLY A 14 -14.23 11.37 -3.82
N LEU A 15 -13.20 10.62 -3.43
CA LEU A 15 -13.17 9.88 -2.17
C LEU A 15 -13.05 10.82 -0.98
N LEU A 16 -12.20 11.84 -1.07
CA LEU A 16 -11.97 12.81 0.00
C LEU A 16 -13.14 13.78 0.19
N GLU A 17 -13.90 14.06 -0.88
CA GLU A 17 -15.07 14.94 -0.85
C GLU A 17 -16.12 14.45 0.17
N GLY A 18 -16.44 15.29 1.15
CA GLY A 18 -17.40 14.99 2.22
C GLY A 18 -16.91 14.00 3.29
N GLN A 19 -15.72 13.39 3.13
CA GLN A 19 -15.13 12.51 4.14
C GLN A 19 -14.00 13.16 4.92
N LEU A 20 -13.24 14.05 4.27
CA LEU A 20 -12.21 14.88 4.89
C LEU A 20 -12.73 16.33 4.99
N THR A 21 -13.21 16.72 6.16
CA THR A 21 -13.70 18.06 6.46
C THR A 21 -12.61 18.98 7.03
N ASP A 22 -12.92 20.23 7.34
CA ASP A 22 -11.97 21.13 8.01
C ASP A 22 -11.59 20.63 9.41
N SER A 23 -12.48 19.88 10.07
CA SER A 23 -12.22 19.23 11.36
C SER A 23 -11.49 17.87 11.25
N GLY A 24 -11.06 17.49 10.06
CA GLY A 24 -10.40 16.20 9.77
C GLY A 24 -11.35 15.11 9.26
N VAL A 25 -10.87 13.89 9.30
CA VAL A 25 -11.63 12.71 8.85
C VAL A 25 -12.72 12.38 9.86
N GLN A 26 -13.96 12.13 9.37
CA GLN A 26 -15.10 11.77 10.20
C GLN A 26 -15.13 10.26 10.48
N GLU A 27 -15.38 9.84 11.73
CA GLU A 27 -15.36 8.41 12.10
C GLU A 27 -16.52 7.62 11.46
N GLU A 28 -17.65 8.27 11.29
CA GLU A 28 -18.90 7.69 10.78
C GLU A 28 -18.79 7.22 9.32
N ILE A 29 -17.76 7.63 8.59
CA ILE A 29 -17.50 7.12 7.23
C ILE A 29 -17.24 5.61 7.20
N PHE A 30 -16.87 5.01 8.33
CA PHE A 30 -16.68 3.57 8.53
C PHE A 30 -17.95 2.87 9.02
N GLY A 31 -19.00 3.61 9.33
CA GLY A 31 -20.28 3.11 9.83
C GLY A 31 -20.71 3.83 11.12
N PRO A 32 -22.00 3.81 11.45
CA PRO A 32 -22.56 4.57 12.57
C PRO A 32 -22.05 4.15 13.95
N SER A 33 -21.60 2.89 14.09
CA SER A 33 -21.01 2.37 15.34
C SER A 33 -19.50 2.55 15.45
N ALA A 34 -18.85 3.09 14.41
CA ALA A 34 -17.39 3.25 14.36
C ALA A 34 -16.85 4.05 15.55
N PRO A 35 -17.44 5.21 15.96
CA PRO A 35 -16.90 6.00 17.06
C PRO A 35 -16.82 5.23 18.40
N ASP A 36 -17.80 4.36 18.68
CA ASP A 36 -17.82 3.59 19.92
C ASP A 36 -16.91 2.35 19.89
N ILE A 37 -16.64 1.83 18.70
CA ILE A 37 -15.73 0.72 18.49
C ILE A 37 -14.30 1.22 18.51
N PHE A 38 -13.97 2.28 17.76
CA PHE A 38 -12.60 2.77 17.59
C PHE A 38 -11.94 3.23 18.90
N LYS A 39 -12.71 3.77 19.83
CA LYS A 39 -12.24 4.11 21.19
C LYS A 39 -11.67 2.92 21.97
N LYS A 40 -12.05 1.69 21.61
CA LYS A 40 -11.69 0.46 22.33
C LYS A 40 -10.61 -0.35 21.63
N VAL A 41 -10.21 0.04 20.42
CA VAL A 41 -9.20 -0.69 19.62
C VAL A 41 -7.84 -0.60 20.31
N GLU A 42 -7.22 -1.73 20.58
CA GLU A 42 -5.87 -1.83 21.17
C GLU A 42 -4.88 -2.55 20.24
N ALA A 43 -5.39 -3.24 19.22
CA ALA A 43 -4.59 -3.90 18.20
C ALA A 43 -5.36 -4.02 16.89
N VAL A 44 -4.65 -4.24 15.79
CA VAL A 44 -5.23 -4.40 14.46
C VAL A 44 -4.72 -5.69 13.81
N GLN A 45 -5.64 -6.49 13.23
CA GLN A 45 -5.33 -7.62 12.37
C GLN A 45 -5.87 -7.34 10.98
N ILE A 46 -5.00 -7.23 9.97
CA ILE A 46 -5.38 -7.06 8.57
C ILE A 46 -5.20 -8.37 7.84
N VAL A 47 -6.18 -8.73 7.01
CA VAL A 47 -6.15 -9.94 6.19
C VAL A 47 -6.61 -9.61 4.78
N ALA A 48 -5.78 -9.93 3.78
CA ALA A 48 -6.06 -9.64 2.38
C ALA A 48 -5.25 -10.53 1.43
N CYS A 49 -5.46 -10.38 0.12
CA CYS A 49 -4.69 -11.04 -0.94
C CYS A 49 -4.11 -10.02 -1.91
N GLY A 50 -2.96 -10.35 -2.54
CA GLY A 50 -2.36 -9.59 -3.64
C GLY A 50 -2.17 -8.10 -3.33
N THR A 51 -2.59 -7.24 -4.23
CA THR A 51 -2.54 -5.77 -4.11
C THR A 51 -3.12 -5.26 -2.78
N SER A 52 -4.24 -5.81 -2.33
CA SER A 52 -4.85 -5.44 -1.05
C SER A 52 -4.01 -5.85 0.16
N PHE A 53 -3.26 -6.97 0.07
CA PHE A 53 -2.28 -7.34 1.09
C PHE A 53 -1.12 -6.35 1.15
N HIS A 54 -0.64 -5.88 -0.01
CA HIS A 54 0.41 -4.84 -0.05
C HIS A 54 -0.09 -3.52 0.55
N ALA A 55 -1.32 -3.10 0.25
CA ALA A 55 -1.94 -1.93 0.88
C ALA A 55 -2.04 -2.07 2.40
N GLY A 56 -2.46 -3.24 2.90
CA GLY A 56 -2.49 -3.56 4.33
C GLY A 56 -1.09 -3.51 4.95
N THR A 57 -0.06 -3.96 4.23
CA THR A 57 1.32 -3.94 4.71
C THR A 57 1.87 -2.51 4.81
N VAL A 58 1.50 -1.60 3.90
CA VAL A 58 1.78 -0.16 4.05
C VAL A 58 1.08 0.38 5.31
N ALA A 59 -0.21 0.07 5.47
CA ALA A 59 -0.99 0.54 6.61
C ALA A 59 -0.44 0.09 7.97
N LYS A 60 0.21 -1.08 8.04
CA LYS A 60 0.90 -1.52 9.25
C LYS A 60 1.91 -0.48 9.74
N TYR A 61 2.75 0.05 8.85
CA TYR A 61 3.73 1.08 9.23
C TYR A 61 3.06 2.34 9.76
N TRP A 62 1.93 2.75 9.15
CA TRP A 62 1.17 3.91 9.62
C TRP A 62 0.51 3.66 10.98
N LEU A 63 -0.14 2.52 11.16
CA LEU A 63 -0.81 2.17 12.43
C LEU A 63 0.17 2.08 13.59
N GLU A 64 1.33 1.46 13.37
CA GLU A 64 2.38 1.36 14.39
C GLU A 64 3.05 2.72 14.63
N GLY A 65 3.41 3.46 13.56
CA GLY A 65 4.17 4.72 13.67
C GLY A 65 3.33 5.94 14.06
N LEU A 66 2.10 6.05 13.60
CA LEU A 66 1.24 7.22 13.83
C LEU A 66 0.21 6.98 14.95
N ALA A 67 -0.37 5.78 15.00
CA ALA A 67 -1.40 5.46 15.98
C ALA A 67 -0.85 4.70 17.20
N GLY A 68 0.40 4.22 17.18
CA GLY A 68 0.97 3.44 18.29
C GLY A 68 0.27 2.10 18.53
N LEU A 69 -0.44 1.58 17.52
CA LEU A 69 -1.21 0.34 17.62
C LEU A 69 -0.44 -0.83 17.02
N PRO A 70 -0.28 -1.94 17.76
CA PRO A 70 0.25 -3.18 17.19
C PRO A 70 -0.60 -3.62 15.99
N CYS A 71 0.05 -3.91 14.87
CA CYS A 71 -0.64 -4.34 13.66
C CYS A 71 0.00 -5.58 13.04
N SER A 72 -0.80 -6.62 12.83
CA SER A 72 -0.43 -7.80 12.05
C SER A 72 -1.12 -7.80 10.69
N VAL A 73 -0.38 -8.18 9.64
CA VAL A 73 -0.92 -8.29 8.29
C VAL A 73 -0.60 -9.66 7.73
N GLU A 74 -1.61 -10.36 7.23
CA GLU A 74 -1.44 -11.73 6.74
C GLU A 74 -2.18 -11.96 5.42
N VAL A 75 -1.62 -12.85 4.60
CA VAL A 75 -2.29 -13.32 3.39
C VAL A 75 -3.48 -14.19 3.76
N ALA A 76 -4.64 -13.93 3.17
CA ALA A 76 -5.89 -14.58 3.54
C ALA A 76 -5.86 -16.11 3.35
N SER A 77 -5.23 -16.62 2.30
CA SER A 77 -5.09 -18.06 2.06
C SER A 77 -4.37 -18.78 3.20
N GLU A 78 -3.37 -18.15 3.81
CA GLU A 78 -2.60 -18.73 4.91
C GLU A 78 -3.28 -18.52 6.27
N PHE A 79 -3.80 -17.29 6.48
CA PHE A 79 -4.51 -16.95 7.70
C PHE A 79 -5.71 -17.87 7.95
N ARG A 80 -6.41 -18.27 6.89
CA ARG A 80 -7.62 -19.10 6.95
C ARG A 80 -7.41 -20.42 7.69
N TYR A 81 -6.27 -21.06 7.54
CA TYR A 81 -6.05 -22.44 7.98
C TYR A 81 -5.21 -22.59 9.25
N ARG A 82 -4.58 -21.52 9.71
CA ARG A 82 -3.78 -21.59 10.94
C ARG A 82 -4.62 -21.39 12.20
N ASN A 83 -4.15 -21.92 13.33
CA ASN A 83 -4.66 -21.58 14.64
C ASN A 83 -4.27 -20.15 15.00
N LYS A 84 -5.20 -19.36 15.55
CA LYS A 84 -5.04 -17.95 15.82
C LYS A 84 -5.15 -17.69 17.31
N VAL A 85 -4.30 -16.81 17.82
CA VAL A 85 -4.45 -16.20 19.13
C VAL A 85 -4.87 -14.76 18.91
N VAL A 86 -6.04 -14.41 19.40
CA VAL A 86 -6.59 -13.05 19.22
C VAL A 86 -6.33 -12.27 20.51
N ALA A 87 -5.60 -11.17 20.39
CA ALA A 87 -5.41 -10.24 21.50
C ALA A 87 -6.74 -9.51 21.81
N PRO A 88 -6.99 -9.15 23.08
CA PRO A 88 -8.16 -8.35 23.43
C PRO A 88 -8.29 -7.08 22.58
N ASN A 89 -9.51 -6.62 22.37
CA ASN A 89 -9.81 -5.37 21.67
C ASN A 89 -9.14 -5.22 20.26
N THR A 90 -8.92 -6.35 19.59
CA THR A 90 -8.36 -6.34 18.23
C THR A 90 -9.44 -6.03 17.18
N LEU A 91 -9.23 -5.02 16.37
CA LEU A 91 -10.02 -4.74 15.17
C LEU A 91 -9.56 -5.66 14.03
N PHE A 92 -10.47 -6.46 13.50
CA PHE A 92 -10.21 -7.31 12.33
C PHE A 92 -10.57 -6.60 11.05
N ILE A 93 -9.61 -6.45 10.14
CA ILE A 93 -9.81 -5.73 8.88
C ILE A 93 -9.63 -6.69 7.71
N THR A 94 -10.59 -6.70 6.80
CA THR A 94 -10.48 -7.36 5.50
C THR A 94 -10.48 -6.35 4.38
N ILE A 95 -9.58 -6.52 3.40
CA ILE A 95 -9.46 -5.63 2.26
C ILE A 95 -9.65 -6.44 0.97
N SER A 96 -10.56 -6.00 0.10
CA SER A 96 -10.79 -6.62 -1.21
C SER A 96 -11.41 -5.61 -2.17
N GLN A 97 -10.86 -5.46 -3.37
CA GLN A 97 -11.44 -4.58 -4.39
C GLN A 97 -12.87 -5.00 -4.74
N SER A 98 -13.10 -6.27 -5.09
CA SER A 98 -14.43 -6.79 -5.45
C SER A 98 -15.33 -7.04 -4.24
N GLY A 99 -14.74 -7.29 -3.05
CA GLY A 99 -15.46 -7.78 -1.89
C GLY A 99 -16.00 -9.21 -2.01
N GLU A 100 -15.50 -9.98 -3.00
CA GLU A 100 -15.93 -11.36 -3.29
C GLU A 100 -14.74 -12.35 -3.30
N THR A 101 -13.56 -11.95 -2.84
CA THR A 101 -12.39 -12.83 -2.76
C THR A 101 -12.64 -13.96 -1.76
N ALA A 102 -12.66 -15.20 -2.23
CA ALA A 102 -13.12 -16.36 -1.46
C ALA A 102 -12.37 -16.56 -0.13
N ASP A 103 -11.02 -16.48 -0.14
CA ASP A 103 -10.23 -16.65 1.08
C ASP A 103 -10.45 -15.49 2.07
N THR A 104 -10.59 -14.26 1.57
CA THR A 104 -10.89 -13.08 2.39
C THR A 104 -12.25 -13.20 3.06
N LEU A 105 -13.28 -13.64 2.34
CA LEU A 105 -14.62 -13.88 2.88
C LEU A 105 -14.62 -15.02 3.91
N ALA A 106 -13.90 -16.10 3.64
CA ALA A 106 -13.77 -17.19 4.61
C ALA A 106 -13.09 -16.73 5.92
N CYS A 107 -12.08 -15.85 5.82
CA CYS A 107 -11.44 -15.24 6.99
C CYS A 107 -12.41 -14.33 7.76
N LEU A 108 -13.18 -13.49 7.06
CA LEU A 108 -14.18 -12.61 7.65
C LEU A 108 -15.26 -13.40 8.40
N SER A 109 -15.76 -14.47 7.79
CA SER A 109 -16.74 -15.37 8.41
C SER A 109 -16.17 -16.05 9.66
N ALA A 110 -14.96 -16.61 9.57
CA ALA A 110 -14.30 -17.25 10.71
C ALA A 110 -13.99 -16.27 11.86
N ALA A 111 -13.76 -15.00 11.57
CA ALA A 111 -13.49 -13.97 12.57
C ALA A 111 -14.72 -13.65 13.44
N LYS A 112 -15.93 -13.98 12.99
CA LYS A 112 -17.20 -13.68 13.70
C LYS A 112 -17.23 -14.23 15.13
N ASP A 113 -16.73 -15.45 15.29
CA ASP A 113 -16.79 -16.16 16.57
C ASP A 113 -15.39 -16.32 17.22
N SER A 114 -14.39 -15.56 16.73
CA SER A 114 -13.01 -15.68 17.17
C SER A 114 -12.58 -14.68 18.25
N GLY A 115 -13.48 -13.85 18.76
CA GLY A 115 -13.20 -12.91 19.85
C GLY A 115 -12.62 -11.56 19.42
N TYR A 116 -12.67 -11.22 18.14
CA TYR A 116 -12.34 -9.86 17.67
C TYR A 116 -13.36 -8.83 18.16
N LEU A 117 -12.89 -7.60 18.39
CA LEU A 117 -13.75 -6.49 18.85
C LEU A 117 -14.82 -6.15 17.82
N ALA A 118 -14.45 -6.08 16.55
CA ALA A 118 -15.32 -5.86 15.41
C ALA A 118 -14.60 -6.26 14.11
N ARG A 119 -15.36 -6.41 13.01
CA ARG A 119 -14.87 -6.75 11.69
C ARG A 119 -15.16 -5.60 10.74
N LEU A 120 -14.11 -4.99 10.21
CA LEU A 120 -14.18 -3.90 9.23
C LEU A 120 -13.87 -4.45 7.82
N GLY A 121 -14.78 -4.23 6.89
CA GLY A 121 -14.57 -4.47 5.46
C GLY A 121 -14.16 -3.19 4.72
N ILE A 122 -13.05 -3.23 3.99
CA ILE A 122 -12.65 -2.17 3.07
C ILE A 122 -12.81 -2.72 1.65
N CYS A 123 -13.76 -2.18 0.88
CA CYS A 123 -14.03 -2.66 -0.48
C CYS A 123 -14.56 -1.56 -1.40
N ASN A 124 -14.61 -1.87 -2.70
CA ASN A 124 -15.09 -0.92 -3.70
C ASN A 124 -16.57 -1.14 -4.08
N VAL A 125 -17.10 -2.36 -3.88
CA VAL A 125 -18.44 -2.74 -4.32
C VAL A 125 -19.41 -2.76 -3.13
N PRO A 126 -20.37 -1.82 -3.04
CA PRO A 126 -21.25 -1.68 -1.87
C PRO A 126 -22.20 -2.85 -1.67
N SER A 127 -22.53 -3.60 -2.74
CA SER A 127 -23.41 -4.77 -2.69
C SER A 127 -22.65 -6.09 -2.50
N SER A 128 -21.35 -6.05 -2.26
CA SER A 128 -20.53 -7.25 -2.09
C SER A 128 -20.84 -8.03 -0.81
N SER A 129 -20.46 -9.30 -0.80
CA SER A 129 -20.58 -10.16 0.38
C SER A 129 -19.76 -9.60 1.55
N LEU A 130 -18.55 -9.10 1.29
CA LEU A 130 -17.71 -8.47 2.31
C LEU A 130 -18.41 -7.28 2.97
N ALA A 131 -19.05 -6.40 2.17
CA ALA A 131 -19.78 -5.26 2.72
C ALA A 131 -20.99 -5.68 3.56
N ARG A 132 -21.70 -6.74 3.17
CA ARG A 132 -22.88 -7.21 3.89
C ARG A 132 -22.56 -7.96 5.19
N GLU A 133 -21.40 -8.62 5.24
CA GLU A 133 -21.03 -9.51 6.37
C GLU A 133 -20.14 -8.81 7.40
N SER A 134 -19.64 -7.62 7.11
CA SER A 134 -18.81 -6.82 8.02
C SER A 134 -19.66 -6.02 9.02
N ASP A 135 -19.13 -5.78 10.21
CA ASP A 135 -19.77 -4.94 11.23
C ASP A 135 -19.61 -3.45 10.92
N LEU A 136 -18.48 -3.10 10.29
CA LEU A 136 -18.13 -1.79 9.80
C LEU A 136 -17.70 -1.89 8.33
N VAL A 137 -17.98 -0.87 7.52
CA VAL A 137 -17.63 -0.88 6.10
C VAL A 137 -17.08 0.47 5.66
N PHE A 138 -15.97 0.42 4.94
CA PHE A 138 -15.46 1.57 4.19
C PHE A 138 -15.50 1.28 2.68
N LEU A 139 -16.14 2.16 1.92
CA LEU A 139 -16.21 2.06 0.46
C LEU A 139 -15.18 2.97 -0.19
N THR A 140 -14.27 2.38 -0.98
CA THR A 140 -13.17 3.11 -1.63
C THR A 140 -13.62 4.00 -2.79
N LYS A 141 -14.83 3.79 -3.32
CA LYS A 141 -15.42 4.59 -4.41
C LYS A 141 -14.56 4.73 -5.67
N ALA A 142 -13.64 3.78 -5.91
CA ALA A 142 -12.76 3.79 -7.07
C ALA A 142 -13.54 3.65 -8.41
N GLY A 143 -14.81 3.21 -8.36
CA GLY A 143 -15.60 2.88 -9.53
C GLY A 143 -15.17 1.54 -10.15
N PRO A 144 -15.71 1.17 -11.32
CA PRO A 144 -15.35 -0.08 -11.99
C PRO A 144 -13.87 -0.11 -12.36
N GLU A 145 -13.18 -1.20 -12.03
CA GLU A 145 -11.81 -1.51 -12.44
C GLU A 145 -11.85 -2.82 -13.22
N ILE A 146 -11.49 -2.74 -14.51
CA ILE A 146 -11.63 -3.83 -15.48
C ILE A 146 -10.25 -4.40 -15.85
N GLY A 147 -9.21 -3.58 -15.72
CA GLY A 147 -7.83 -4.02 -15.95
C GLY A 147 -7.46 -5.18 -15.03
N VAL A 148 -6.71 -6.15 -15.55
CA VAL A 148 -6.25 -7.30 -14.76
C VAL A 148 -5.39 -6.82 -13.59
N ALA A 149 -4.46 -5.90 -13.86
CA ALA A 149 -3.63 -5.30 -12.83
C ALA A 149 -4.37 -4.15 -12.14
N SER A 150 -4.55 -4.25 -10.84
CA SER A 150 -5.19 -3.21 -10.02
C SER A 150 -4.33 -1.94 -9.97
N THR A 151 -4.96 -0.78 -10.08
CA THR A 151 -4.32 0.55 -10.07
C THR A 151 -5.03 1.51 -9.12
N LYS A 152 -6.13 2.13 -9.55
CA LYS A 152 -6.91 3.07 -8.74
C LYS A 152 -7.51 2.45 -7.48
N ALA A 153 -7.81 1.15 -7.49
CA ALA A 153 -8.28 0.47 -6.28
C ALA A 153 -7.18 0.41 -5.21
N PHE A 154 -5.91 0.21 -5.59
CA PHE A 154 -4.79 0.24 -4.65
C PHE A 154 -4.64 1.60 -3.98
N THR A 155 -4.58 2.67 -4.78
CA THR A 155 -4.40 4.02 -4.25
C THR A 155 -5.56 4.49 -3.38
N THR A 156 -6.81 4.15 -3.75
CA THR A 156 -7.97 4.46 -2.91
C THR A 156 -8.05 3.61 -1.63
N GLN A 157 -7.55 2.36 -1.65
CA GLN A 157 -7.38 1.55 -0.43
C GLN A 157 -6.35 2.19 0.51
N LEU A 158 -5.21 2.66 -0.01
CA LEU A 158 -4.20 3.36 0.78
C LEU A 158 -4.78 4.61 1.45
N VAL A 159 -5.53 5.43 0.71
CA VAL A 159 -6.19 6.61 1.27
C VAL A 159 -7.15 6.22 2.39
N GLY A 160 -8.01 5.22 2.18
CA GLY A 160 -8.95 4.74 3.20
C GLY A 160 -8.25 4.21 4.46
N LEU A 161 -7.14 3.49 4.28
CA LEU A 161 -6.32 2.97 5.40
C LEU A 161 -5.60 4.09 6.15
N LEU A 162 -5.11 5.12 5.46
CA LEU A 162 -4.53 6.30 6.11
C LEU A 162 -5.58 7.08 6.90
N MET A 163 -6.78 7.27 6.33
CA MET A 163 -7.89 7.90 7.04
C MET A 163 -8.27 7.13 8.32
N LEU A 164 -8.33 5.78 8.24
CA LEU A 164 -8.54 4.93 9.42
C LEU A 164 -7.42 5.11 10.45
N THR A 165 -6.18 5.15 9.99
CA THR A 165 -5.01 5.35 10.88
C THR A 165 -5.09 6.68 11.62
N LEU A 166 -5.49 7.77 10.95
CA LEU A 166 -5.66 9.08 11.59
C LEU A 166 -6.74 9.05 12.67
N ILE A 167 -7.87 8.41 12.38
CA ILE A 167 -8.96 8.27 13.35
C ILE A 167 -8.50 7.47 14.58
N LEU A 168 -7.92 6.29 14.37
CA LEU A 168 -7.42 5.48 15.46
C LEU A 168 -6.31 6.21 16.23
N GLY A 169 -5.44 6.94 15.54
CA GLY A 169 -4.39 7.75 16.13
C GLY A 169 -4.91 8.84 17.07
N ARG A 170 -6.04 9.47 16.78
CA ARG A 170 -6.69 10.44 17.69
C ARG A 170 -6.98 9.83 19.06
N HIS A 171 -7.41 8.57 19.10
CA HIS A 171 -7.70 7.86 20.35
C HIS A 171 -6.41 7.40 21.07
N HIS A 172 -5.27 7.39 20.38
CA HIS A 172 -3.99 6.89 20.89
C HIS A 172 -2.89 7.95 20.97
N GLY A 173 -3.25 9.22 20.96
CA GLY A 173 -2.33 10.32 21.26
C GLY A 173 -1.63 10.94 20.05
N LEU A 174 -2.08 10.69 18.83
CA LEU A 174 -1.66 11.46 17.66
C LEU A 174 -2.00 12.94 17.88
N SER A 175 -1.00 13.80 17.79
CA SER A 175 -1.24 15.23 18.00
C SER A 175 -2.07 15.84 16.87
N SER A 176 -2.92 16.80 17.21
CA SER A 176 -3.71 17.53 16.20
C SER A 176 -2.84 18.23 15.16
N ALA A 177 -1.62 18.64 15.53
CA ALA A 177 -0.68 19.26 14.59
C ALA A 177 -0.20 18.23 13.53
N ALA A 178 0.18 17.02 13.96
CA ALA A 178 0.58 15.95 13.05
C ALA A 178 -0.58 15.50 12.15
N GLU A 179 -1.77 15.35 12.74
CA GLU A 179 -2.97 15.01 11.98
C GLU A 179 -3.31 16.07 10.92
N ASN A 180 -3.26 17.36 11.27
CA ASN A 180 -3.50 18.44 10.33
C ASN A 180 -2.49 18.48 9.20
N THR A 181 -1.22 18.17 9.46
CA THR A 181 -0.19 18.05 8.43
C THR A 181 -0.56 16.97 7.42
N ILE A 182 -0.95 15.78 7.89
CA ILE A 182 -1.33 14.66 7.04
C ILE A 182 -2.63 14.96 6.28
N ASN A 183 -3.62 15.60 6.94
CA ASN A 183 -4.86 16.01 6.29
C ASN A 183 -4.60 16.99 5.13
N ASN A 184 -3.65 17.92 5.28
CA ASN A 184 -3.26 18.85 4.21
C ASN A 184 -2.57 18.10 3.07
N SER A 185 -1.70 17.13 3.37
CA SER A 185 -1.08 16.27 2.35
C SER A 185 -2.12 15.44 1.60
N LEU A 186 -3.14 14.90 2.29
CA LEU A 186 -4.24 14.20 1.64
C LEU A 186 -5.03 15.11 0.69
N ARG A 187 -5.26 16.38 1.06
CA ARG A 187 -5.93 17.36 0.18
C ARG A 187 -5.11 17.68 -1.07
N ALA A 188 -3.79 17.71 -0.95
CA ALA A 188 -2.87 17.98 -2.06
C ALA A 188 -2.60 16.74 -2.93
N LEU A 189 -2.92 15.54 -2.45
CA LEU A 189 -2.58 14.27 -3.11
C LEU A 189 -3.11 14.16 -4.56
N PRO A 190 -4.33 14.60 -4.91
CA PRO A 190 -4.78 14.58 -6.30
C PRO A 190 -3.86 15.38 -7.24
N ASP A 191 -3.46 16.58 -6.84
CA ASP A 191 -2.59 17.45 -7.65
C ASP A 191 -1.16 16.85 -7.76
N SER A 192 -0.66 16.23 -6.69
CA SER A 192 0.62 15.50 -6.73
C SER A 192 0.57 14.32 -7.71
N LEU A 193 -0.55 13.59 -7.75
CA LEU A 193 -0.72 12.50 -8.71
C LEU A 193 -0.82 13.01 -10.16
N ASP A 194 -1.50 14.13 -10.39
CA ASP A 194 -1.52 14.76 -11.71
C ASP A 194 -0.09 15.12 -12.19
N SER A 195 0.76 15.58 -11.26
CA SER A 195 2.17 15.87 -11.54
C SER A 195 2.96 14.60 -11.92
N VAL A 196 2.72 13.49 -11.21
CA VAL A 196 3.35 12.17 -11.51
C VAL A 196 2.94 11.66 -12.89
N MET A 197 1.71 11.93 -13.35
CA MET A 197 1.27 11.53 -14.70
C MET A 197 2.07 12.22 -15.82
N LEU A 198 2.72 13.35 -15.54
CA LEU A 198 3.59 14.02 -16.52
C LEU A 198 4.91 13.28 -16.78
N LEU A 199 5.23 12.27 -15.99
CA LEU A 199 6.42 11.43 -16.16
C LEU A 199 6.22 10.29 -17.18
N GLU A 200 5.06 10.22 -17.86
CA GLU A 200 4.71 9.12 -18.77
C GLU A 200 5.79 8.90 -19.86
N ASP A 201 6.27 9.95 -20.51
CA ASP A 201 7.29 9.83 -21.57
C ASP A 201 8.60 9.22 -21.03
N GLN A 202 9.04 9.63 -19.83
CA GLN A 202 10.23 9.08 -19.18
C GLN A 202 10.06 7.60 -18.81
N ILE A 203 8.85 7.23 -18.38
CA ILE A 203 8.54 5.83 -18.05
C ILE A 203 8.47 4.96 -19.30
N ILE A 204 7.97 5.50 -20.42
CA ILE A 204 7.96 4.80 -21.71
C ILE A 204 9.41 4.52 -22.15
N GLU A 205 10.30 5.53 -22.12
CA GLU A 205 11.72 5.34 -22.44
C GLU A 205 12.37 4.29 -21.54
N MET A 206 12.12 4.37 -20.23
CA MET A 206 12.61 3.37 -19.28
C MET A 206 12.07 1.95 -19.58
N ALA A 207 10.81 1.84 -19.99
CA ALA A 207 10.17 0.55 -20.24
C ALA A 207 10.80 -0.19 -21.44
N GLU A 208 11.39 0.52 -22.41
CA GLU A 208 12.10 -0.09 -23.54
C GLU A 208 13.29 -0.95 -23.09
N ASP A 209 13.93 -0.60 -21.98
CA ASP A 209 15.03 -1.36 -21.39
C ASP A 209 14.59 -2.72 -20.80
N PHE A 210 13.30 -2.90 -20.55
CA PHE A 210 12.74 -4.15 -20.06
C PHE A 210 12.30 -5.10 -21.19
N ASP A 211 12.32 -4.63 -22.43
CA ASP A 211 12.08 -5.53 -23.58
C ASP A 211 13.12 -6.67 -23.59
N GLN A 212 12.67 -7.88 -23.81
CA GLN A 212 13.47 -9.11 -23.80
C GLN A 212 14.10 -9.47 -22.42
N LYS A 213 13.74 -8.78 -21.31
CA LYS A 213 14.17 -9.21 -19.98
C LYS A 213 13.23 -10.29 -19.43
N GLU A 214 13.81 -11.32 -18.82
CA GLU A 214 13.07 -12.41 -18.20
C GLU A 214 12.86 -12.22 -16.70
N HIS A 215 13.72 -11.42 -16.07
CA HIS A 215 13.75 -11.22 -14.62
C HIS A 215 13.91 -9.74 -14.29
N ALA A 216 13.38 -9.32 -13.13
CA ALA A 216 13.60 -8.00 -12.55
C ALA A 216 13.53 -8.06 -11.02
N LEU A 217 14.33 -7.24 -10.34
CA LEU A 217 14.26 -7.07 -8.89
C LEU A 217 13.67 -5.70 -8.56
N PHE A 218 12.88 -5.68 -7.49
CA PHE A 218 12.33 -4.46 -6.92
C PHE A 218 12.83 -4.29 -5.48
N LEU A 219 13.30 -3.10 -5.14
CA LEU A 219 13.90 -2.83 -3.84
C LEU A 219 13.20 -1.67 -3.14
N GLY A 220 12.92 -1.85 -1.85
CA GLY A 220 12.43 -0.81 -0.97
C GLY A 220 12.94 -1.02 0.45
N ARG A 221 12.86 0.02 1.29
CA ARG A 221 13.14 -0.08 2.72
C ARG A 221 11.97 0.45 3.53
N GLY A 222 11.76 -0.13 4.74
CA GLY A 222 10.66 0.28 5.58
C GLY A 222 9.33 0.23 4.85
N ILE A 223 8.56 1.31 4.93
CA ILE A 223 7.24 1.44 4.29
C ILE A 223 7.30 1.35 2.75
N HIS A 224 8.45 1.57 2.13
CA HIS A 224 8.63 1.50 0.68
C HIS A 224 8.83 0.07 0.16
N TYR A 225 9.12 -0.89 1.04
CA TYR A 225 9.17 -2.30 0.64
C TYR A 225 7.82 -2.83 0.10
N PRO A 226 6.68 -2.65 0.79
CA PRO A 226 5.40 -3.05 0.22
C PRO A 226 5.01 -2.27 -1.06
N VAL A 227 5.52 -1.05 -1.26
CA VAL A 227 5.37 -0.33 -2.54
C VAL A 227 6.18 -1.04 -3.64
N ALA A 228 7.41 -1.45 -3.36
CA ALA A 228 8.23 -2.26 -4.27
C ALA A 228 7.56 -3.62 -4.59
N MET A 229 6.91 -4.26 -3.60
CA MET A 229 6.12 -5.50 -3.81
C MET A 229 4.97 -5.26 -4.80
N GLU A 230 4.27 -4.15 -4.70
CA GLU A 230 3.19 -3.80 -5.62
C GLU A 230 3.73 -3.54 -7.03
N GLY A 231 4.85 -2.81 -7.18
CA GLY A 231 5.52 -2.60 -8.46
C GLY A 231 5.93 -3.93 -9.13
N ALA A 232 6.55 -4.83 -8.39
CA ALA A 232 6.91 -6.16 -8.87
C ALA A 232 5.67 -6.98 -9.30
N LEU A 233 4.57 -6.90 -8.53
CA LEU A 233 3.32 -7.55 -8.88
C LEU A 233 2.76 -6.98 -10.19
N LYS A 234 2.73 -5.67 -10.36
CA LYS A 234 2.23 -5.02 -11.59
C LYS A 234 3.05 -5.41 -12.81
N LEU A 235 4.38 -5.38 -12.72
CA LEU A 235 5.25 -5.80 -13.83
C LEU A 235 4.96 -7.25 -14.22
N LYS A 236 4.86 -8.15 -13.24
CA LYS A 236 4.58 -9.57 -13.43
C LYS A 236 3.24 -9.84 -14.14
N GLU A 237 2.18 -9.12 -13.73
CA GLU A 237 0.82 -9.31 -14.26
C GLU A 237 0.67 -8.88 -15.72
N ILE A 238 1.42 -7.87 -16.17
CA ILE A 238 1.22 -7.26 -17.49
C ILE A 238 2.30 -7.63 -18.51
N SER A 239 3.53 -7.93 -18.07
CA SER A 239 4.65 -8.24 -18.97
C SER A 239 5.06 -9.71 -18.97
N TYR A 240 4.62 -10.48 -17.96
CA TYR A 240 5.07 -11.85 -17.67
C TYR A 240 6.56 -11.96 -17.31
N ILE A 241 7.27 -10.85 -17.11
CA ILE A 241 8.61 -10.83 -16.54
C ILE A 241 8.54 -11.34 -15.10
N HIS A 242 9.42 -12.28 -14.74
CA HIS A 242 9.53 -12.75 -13.35
C HIS A 242 10.11 -11.65 -12.48
N ALA A 243 9.26 -10.92 -11.78
CA ALA A 243 9.63 -9.80 -10.93
C ALA A 243 9.41 -10.13 -9.45
N GLU A 244 10.43 -9.89 -8.62
CA GLU A 244 10.36 -10.09 -7.19
C GLU A 244 10.82 -8.85 -6.42
N ALA A 245 10.22 -8.63 -5.26
CA ALA A 245 10.60 -7.52 -4.39
C ALA A 245 11.28 -8.02 -3.13
N TYR A 246 12.33 -7.30 -2.70
CA TYR A 246 13.06 -7.58 -1.47
C TYR A 246 13.23 -6.31 -0.62
N PRO A 247 13.22 -6.42 0.71
CA PRO A 247 13.78 -5.38 1.53
C PRO A 247 15.25 -5.18 1.13
N ALA A 248 15.65 -3.97 0.77
CA ALA A 248 17.00 -3.74 0.24
C ALA A 248 18.13 -4.22 1.19
N GLY A 249 17.85 -4.22 2.50
CA GLY A 249 18.79 -4.77 3.50
C GLY A 249 19.02 -6.27 3.39
N GLU A 250 18.11 -7.02 2.76
CA GLU A 250 18.21 -8.48 2.58
C GLU A 250 19.00 -8.89 1.32
N LEU A 251 19.45 -7.94 0.50
CA LEU A 251 20.22 -8.26 -0.72
C LEU A 251 21.40 -9.19 -0.45
N LYS A 252 22.16 -8.96 0.65
CA LYS A 252 23.33 -9.76 1.00
C LYS A 252 23.00 -11.18 1.43
N HIS A 253 21.76 -11.46 1.75
CA HIS A 253 21.29 -12.75 2.24
C HIS A 253 20.74 -13.66 1.12
N GLY A 254 21.17 -13.44 -0.12
CA GLY A 254 20.86 -14.29 -1.28
C GLY A 254 20.60 -13.52 -2.56
N PRO A 255 19.64 -12.57 -2.59
CA PRO A 255 19.20 -11.93 -3.85
C PRO A 255 20.32 -11.26 -4.65
N LEU A 256 21.34 -10.73 -3.97
CA LEU A 256 22.50 -10.12 -4.63
C LEU A 256 23.27 -11.09 -5.55
N ALA A 257 23.15 -12.39 -5.33
CA ALA A 257 23.75 -13.40 -6.20
C ALA A 257 23.11 -13.45 -7.60
N LEU A 258 21.86 -12.97 -7.73
CA LEU A 258 21.11 -12.95 -8.98
C LEU A 258 21.43 -11.69 -9.84
N VAL A 259 22.12 -10.71 -9.25
CA VAL A 259 22.39 -9.43 -9.91
C VAL A 259 23.57 -9.56 -10.85
N ASP A 260 23.32 -9.24 -12.12
CA ASP A 260 24.28 -9.12 -13.21
C ASP A 260 23.87 -7.99 -14.17
N SER A 261 24.54 -7.84 -15.31
CA SER A 261 24.24 -6.81 -16.33
C SER A 261 22.89 -6.97 -17.01
N GLU A 262 22.28 -8.14 -16.94
CA GLU A 262 20.99 -8.43 -17.58
C GLU A 262 19.80 -8.29 -16.63
N MET A 263 20.06 -8.11 -15.32
CA MET A 263 19.03 -7.97 -14.28
C MET A 263 18.69 -6.50 -14.06
N PRO A 264 17.54 -5.99 -14.53
CA PRO A 264 17.03 -4.68 -14.11
C PRO A 264 16.68 -4.68 -12.62
N VAL A 265 17.09 -3.63 -11.94
CA VAL A 265 16.80 -3.45 -10.51
C VAL A 265 16.08 -2.12 -10.31
N VAL A 266 14.81 -2.17 -9.93
CA VAL A 266 13.97 -1.01 -9.67
C VAL A 266 14.01 -0.69 -8.19
N ALA A 267 14.27 0.56 -7.81
CA ALA A 267 14.33 0.99 -6.42
C ALA A 267 13.36 2.14 -6.13
N VAL A 268 12.65 2.04 -4.99
CA VAL A 268 11.83 3.12 -4.44
C VAL A 268 12.63 3.85 -3.38
N ALA A 269 13.09 5.06 -3.69
CA ALA A 269 14.12 5.82 -2.95
C ALA A 269 13.69 7.26 -2.62
N PRO A 270 12.61 7.48 -1.86
CA PRO A 270 12.23 8.82 -1.43
C PRO A 270 13.27 9.41 -0.46
N ASN A 271 13.19 10.74 -0.25
CA ASN A 271 14.06 11.44 0.68
C ASN A 271 13.55 11.28 2.12
N ASP A 272 13.87 10.15 2.73
CA ASP A 272 13.55 9.82 4.12
C ASP A 272 14.80 9.40 4.92
N ASP A 273 14.62 9.08 6.21
CA ASP A 273 15.69 8.65 7.13
C ASP A 273 16.39 7.35 6.68
N LEU A 274 15.83 6.61 5.74
CA LEU A 274 16.37 5.35 5.24
C LEU A 274 17.11 5.51 3.91
N LEU A 275 17.09 6.70 3.28
CA LEU A 275 17.68 6.95 1.97
C LEU A 275 19.17 6.57 1.93
N ALA A 276 19.98 7.04 2.89
CA ALA A 276 21.41 6.75 2.94
C ALA A 276 21.70 5.24 3.05
N LYS A 277 20.85 4.50 3.79
CA LYS A 277 20.97 3.04 3.91
C LYS A 277 20.57 2.34 2.61
N LEU A 278 19.57 2.85 1.91
CA LEU A 278 19.16 2.33 0.60
C LEU A 278 20.25 2.59 -0.43
N GLN A 279 20.81 3.80 -0.50
CA GLN A 279 21.91 4.15 -1.39
C GLN A 279 23.09 3.18 -1.25
N SER A 280 23.52 2.86 -0.02
CA SER A 280 24.57 1.86 0.20
C SER A 280 24.22 0.48 -0.38
N ASN A 281 22.95 0.06 -0.33
CA ASN A 281 22.53 -1.19 -0.97
C ASN A 281 22.55 -1.09 -2.51
N LEU A 282 22.19 0.07 -3.08
CA LEU A 282 22.22 0.29 -4.53
C LEU A 282 23.65 0.32 -5.09
N GLU A 283 24.63 0.82 -4.31
CA GLU A 283 26.04 0.72 -4.66
C GLU A 283 26.52 -0.73 -4.82
N GLU A 284 26.02 -1.64 -3.98
CA GLU A 284 26.32 -3.08 -4.07
C GLU A 284 25.76 -3.71 -5.35
N VAL A 285 24.52 -3.32 -5.74
CA VAL A 285 23.93 -3.73 -7.01
C VAL A 285 24.78 -3.24 -8.19
N ARG A 286 25.17 -1.97 -8.15
CA ARG A 286 26.02 -1.36 -9.19
C ARG A 286 27.41 -2.02 -9.27
N ALA A 287 28.03 -2.32 -8.14
CA ALA A 287 29.33 -3.00 -8.10
C ALA A 287 29.29 -4.39 -8.76
N ARG A 288 28.11 -4.99 -8.88
CA ARG A 288 27.87 -6.26 -9.60
C ARG A 288 27.46 -6.08 -11.06
N GLY A 289 27.41 -4.85 -11.55
CA GLY A 289 27.00 -4.53 -12.92
C GLY A 289 25.49 -4.45 -13.14
N GLY A 290 24.67 -4.54 -12.08
CA GLY A 290 23.21 -4.43 -12.20
C GLY A 290 22.77 -3.06 -12.72
N LYS A 291 21.77 -3.04 -13.60
CA LYS A 291 21.19 -1.82 -14.15
C LYS A 291 20.10 -1.31 -13.20
N LEU A 292 20.29 -0.11 -12.65
CA LEU A 292 19.42 0.48 -11.64
C LEU A 292 18.41 1.44 -12.28
N TYR A 293 17.16 1.39 -11.84
CA TYR A 293 16.08 2.32 -12.16
C TYR A 293 15.52 2.84 -10.83
N VAL A 294 15.73 4.13 -10.56
CA VAL A 294 15.46 4.68 -9.23
C VAL A 294 14.30 5.68 -9.29
N PHE A 295 13.21 5.35 -8.65
CA PHE A 295 12.11 6.27 -8.36
C PHE A 295 12.39 6.99 -7.06
N GLY A 296 12.79 8.25 -7.11
CA GLY A 296 13.24 8.94 -5.92
C GLY A 296 13.33 10.45 -6.08
N HIS A 297 13.52 11.12 -4.95
CA HIS A 297 13.75 12.55 -4.90
C HIS A 297 15.10 12.94 -5.52
N SER A 298 15.22 14.16 -6.05
CA SER A 298 16.44 14.70 -6.67
C SER A 298 17.70 14.60 -5.78
N ALA A 299 17.55 14.57 -4.46
CA ALA A 299 18.66 14.32 -3.53
C ALA A 299 19.27 12.91 -3.68
N ALA A 300 18.53 11.94 -4.22
CA ALA A 300 19.05 10.61 -4.54
C ALA A 300 19.97 10.62 -5.77
N HIS A 301 19.97 11.71 -6.56
CA HIS A 301 20.68 11.86 -7.82
C HIS A 301 22.20 11.98 -7.71
N GLN A 302 22.72 12.53 -6.62
CA GLN A 302 24.10 13.06 -6.61
C GLN A 302 25.20 12.01 -6.64
N GLU A 303 24.89 10.72 -6.42
CA GLU A 303 25.91 9.66 -6.33
C GLU A 303 25.66 8.44 -7.24
N LEU A 304 24.49 8.31 -7.84
CA LEU A 304 24.11 7.14 -8.64
C LEU A 304 23.85 7.58 -10.10
N SER A 305 24.83 7.43 -11.00
CA SER A 305 24.65 7.70 -12.44
C SER A 305 23.70 6.67 -13.05
N LEU A 306 22.40 6.99 -13.22
CA LEU A 306 21.38 6.04 -13.67
C LEU A 306 20.12 6.74 -14.16
N ILE A 307 19.19 5.99 -14.75
CA ILE A 307 17.88 6.50 -15.16
C ILE A 307 17.10 6.85 -13.90
N HIS A 308 16.94 8.16 -13.66
CA HIS A 308 16.18 8.69 -12.55
C HIS A 308 14.85 9.22 -13.02
N ILE A 309 13.80 8.84 -12.34
CA ILE A 309 12.52 9.52 -12.38
C ILE A 309 12.44 10.32 -11.09
N SER A 310 12.63 11.63 -11.19
CA SER A 310 12.53 12.54 -10.04
C SER A 310 11.26 13.37 -10.11
N GLU A 311 10.64 13.54 -8.95
CA GLU A 311 9.61 14.55 -8.73
C GLU A 311 10.17 15.97 -8.86
#